data_ecda61b9b148b8b8b2e3608054f4ae07
#
_entry.id   ecda61b9b148b8b8b2e3608054f4ae07
#
_cell.length_a   1.000
_cell.length_b   1.000
_cell.length_c   1.000
_cell.angle_alpha   90.00
_cell.angle_beta   90.00
_cell.angle_gamma   90.00
#
_symmetry.space_group_name_H-M   'P 1'
#
loop_
_entity.id
_entity.type
_entity.pdbx_description
1 polymer ?
#
loop_
_entity_poly.entity_id
_entity_poly.type
_entity_poly.pdbx_seq_one_letter_code
_entity_poly.pdbx_strand_id
1 'polypeptide(L)'
;GCGVGDAQKSIEEKIYGGKCTDISSVFVCLLRNAKIPARETFGIRIGQSKISNACGKADEKGFANITGAQHCRAEFYIDGLGWVPADPADVTKVRLAEKLTNEDKKIQDVKKYFFGSWEMNWIPFNSARDFVLTPKPTQYPLNMLGYPYAEVGEDAKDYYKPKSFVYTYTSQEII
;
A
#
# COMPACT_ATOMS: atom_id res chain seq x y z
N GLY A 1 -9.17 0.20 -5.43
CA GLY A 1 -7.76 0.43 -5.61
C GLY A 1 -7.06 1.04 -4.40
N CYS A 2 -5.78 1.33 -4.53
CA CYS A 2 -4.95 1.86 -3.44
C CYS A 2 -5.06 3.38 -3.23
N GLY A 3 -5.78 4.10 -4.07
CA GLY A 3 -5.83 5.56 -4.08
C GLY A 3 -4.76 6.17 -4.99
N VAL A 4 -4.77 7.49 -5.11
CA VAL A 4 -3.85 8.24 -5.99
C VAL A 4 -2.61 8.70 -5.22
N GLY A 5 -2.78 9.07 -3.95
CA GLY A 5 -1.70 9.55 -3.10
C GLY A 5 -1.30 11.00 -3.39
N ASP A 6 -2.26 11.85 -3.70
CA ASP A 6 -2.08 13.29 -3.78
C ASP A 6 -2.15 13.91 -2.38
N ALA A 7 -0.99 13.99 -1.72
CA ALA A 7 -0.90 14.50 -0.36
C ALA A 7 -1.22 16.01 -0.29
N GLN A 8 -0.83 16.78 -1.31
CA GLN A 8 -1.11 18.22 -1.36
C GLN A 8 -2.62 18.45 -1.38
N LYS A 9 -3.31 17.84 -2.34
CA LYS A 9 -4.77 17.92 -2.43
C LYS A 9 -5.46 17.46 -1.15
N SER A 10 -5.01 16.32 -0.58
CA SER A 10 -5.59 15.80 0.66
C SER A 10 -5.50 16.79 1.83
N ILE A 11 -4.41 17.51 1.94
CA ILE A 11 -4.19 18.50 3.00
C ILE A 11 -4.97 19.79 2.73
N GLU A 12 -4.90 20.34 1.52
CA GLU A 12 -5.55 21.59 1.14
C GLU A 12 -7.08 21.49 1.19
N GLU A 13 -7.64 20.38 0.68
CA GLU A 13 -9.08 20.12 0.68
C GLU A 13 -9.60 19.45 1.97
N LYS A 14 -8.72 19.23 2.95
CA LYS A 14 -9.05 18.57 4.24
C LYS A 14 -9.69 17.20 4.08
N ILE A 15 -9.22 16.41 3.08
CA ILE A 15 -9.68 15.06 2.83
C ILE A 15 -8.90 14.12 3.76
N TYR A 16 -9.48 13.77 4.91
CA TYR A 16 -8.83 12.92 5.92
C TYR A 16 -9.20 11.43 5.81
N GLY A 17 -9.84 11.04 4.71
CA GLY A 17 -10.13 9.65 4.34
C GLY A 17 -9.41 9.26 3.07
N GLY A 18 -9.23 7.95 2.85
CA GLY A 18 -8.59 7.47 1.64
C GLY A 18 -8.22 6.00 1.71
N LYS A 19 -7.47 5.57 0.72
CA LYS A 19 -6.88 4.22 0.64
C LYS A 19 -5.43 4.24 1.13
N CYS A 20 -4.76 3.10 1.00
CA CYS A 20 -3.40 2.95 1.55
C CYS A 20 -2.41 3.95 0.96
N THR A 21 -2.46 4.23 -0.34
CA THR A 21 -1.57 5.22 -0.96
C THR A 21 -1.87 6.63 -0.48
N ASP A 22 -3.15 7.02 -0.35
CA ASP A 22 -3.52 8.36 0.11
C ASP A 22 -3.02 8.62 1.54
N ILE A 23 -3.19 7.63 2.43
CA ILE A 23 -2.74 7.73 3.83
C ILE A 23 -1.20 7.74 3.92
N SER A 24 -0.55 6.83 3.19
CA SER A 24 0.92 6.74 3.19
C SER A 24 1.58 7.97 2.58
N SER A 25 0.99 8.58 1.54
CA SER A 25 1.51 9.80 0.92
C SER A 25 1.47 10.99 1.87
N VAL A 26 0.39 11.15 2.64
CA VAL A 26 0.31 12.21 3.66
C VAL A 26 1.38 11.98 4.74
N PHE A 27 1.54 10.75 5.22
CA PHE A 27 2.60 10.40 6.18
C PHE A 27 4.00 10.73 5.65
N VAL A 28 4.31 10.31 4.42
CA VAL A 28 5.59 10.60 3.75
C VAL A 28 5.79 12.10 3.55
N CYS A 29 4.74 12.83 3.15
CA CYS A 29 4.79 14.29 2.97
C CYS A 29 5.14 15.01 4.29
N LEU A 30 4.51 14.63 5.39
CA LEU A 30 4.77 15.20 6.71
C LEU A 30 6.22 14.96 7.17
N LEU A 31 6.74 13.75 6.98
CA LEU A 31 8.13 13.41 7.30
C LEU A 31 9.12 14.22 6.45
N ARG A 32 8.88 14.31 5.12
CA ARG A 32 9.73 15.09 4.23
C ARG A 32 9.71 16.58 4.57
N ASN A 33 8.55 17.11 4.99
CA ASN A 33 8.46 18.48 5.50
C ASN A 33 9.30 18.68 6.78
N ALA A 34 9.36 17.66 7.62
CA ALA A 34 10.22 17.63 8.81
C ALA A 34 11.71 17.32 8.48
N LYS A 35 12.11 17.29 7.20
CA LYS A 35 13.45 16.98 6.71
C LYS A 35 13.91 15.54 6.98
N ILE A 36 12.98 14.64 7.19
CA ILE A 36 13.24 13.20 7.33
C ILE A 36 13.01 12.55 5.96
N PRO A 37 14.01 11.89 5.34
CA PRO A 37 13.81 11.16 4.11
C PRO A 37 12.77 10.07 4.30
N ALA A 38 11.78 10.01 3.44
CA ALA A 38 10.71 9.03 3.50
C ALA A 38 10.20 8.70 2.10
N ARG A 39 9.65 7.50 1.92
CA ARG A 39 9.07 7.04 0.66
C ARG A 39 7.92 6.08 0.87
N GLU A 40 7.03 6.00 -0.09
CA GLU A 40 6.09 4.90 -0.19
C GLU A 40 6.77 3.70 -0.85
N THR A 41 6.28 2.52 -0.51
CA THR A 41 6.67 1.27 -1.15
C THR A 41 5.41 0.52 -1.55
N PHE A 42 5.29 0.24 -2.85
CA PHE A 42 4.17 -0.45 -3.45
C PHE A 42 4.41 -1.94 -3.48
N GLY A 43 3.39 -2.72 -3.19
CA GLY A 43 3.51 -4.17 -3.12
C GLY A 43 2.17 -4.88 -3.02
N ILE A 44 2.20 -6.13 -2.62
CA ILE A 44 1.02 -6.99 -2.54
C ILE A 44 1.06 -7.86 -1.29
N ARG A 45 -0.09 -8.02 -0.63
CA ARG A 45 -0.24 -9.00 0.46
C ARG A 45 -0.27 -10.41 -0.12
N ILE A 46 0.40 -11.33 0.55
CA ILE A 46 0.59 -12.70 0.04
C ILE A 46 -0.06 -13.79 0.88
N GLY A 47 -0.72 -13.45 1.99
CA GLY A 47 -1.32 -14.48 2.83
C GLY A 47 -1.98 -13.96 4.09
N GLN A 48 -2.14 -14.86 5.04
CA GLN A 48 -2.81 -14.61 6.32
C GLN A 48 -2.06 -13.55 7.15
N SER A 49 -2.80 -12.58 7.64
CA SER A 49 -2.30 -11.62 8.63
C SER A 49 -2.43 -12.19 10.05
N LYS A 50 -1.43 -11.95 10.87
CA LYS A 50 -1.44 -12.27 12.32
C LYS A 50 -2.11 -11.18 13.15
N ILE A 51 -2.33 -9.99 12.56
CA ILE A 51 -2.89 -8.83 13.25
C ILE A 51 -4.40 -8.75 13.05
N SER A 52 -4.86 -8.86 11.81
CA SER A 52 -6.28 -8.80 11.46
C SER A 52 -6.55 -9.46 10.11
N ASN A 53 -7.65 -10.19 10.02
CA ASN A 53 -8.14 -10.74 8.74
C ASN A 53 -8.39 -9.65 7.68
N ALA A 54 -8.54 -8.40 8.08
CA ALA A 54 -8.64 -7.28 7.15
C ALA A 54 -7.31 -7.00 6.42
N CYS A 55 -6.17 -7.36 7.02
CA CYS A 55 -4.83 -7.13 6.48
C CYS A 55 -4.25 -8.31 5.69
N GLY A 56 -5.02 -9.38 5.53
CA GLY A 56 -4.65 -10.54 4.73
C GLY A 56 -5.37 -11.81 5.18
N LYS A 57 -5.75 -12.65 4.22
CA LYS A 57 -6.41 -13.93 4.45
C LYS A 57 -5.82 -14.99 3.55
N ALA A 58 -5.72 -16.21 4.09
CA ALA A 58 -5.47 -17.45 3.38
C ALA A 58 -6.45 -18.52 3.87
N ASP A 59 -6.60 -19.60 3.14
CA ASP A 59 -7.34 -20.78 3.59
C ASP A 59 -6.47 -21.63 4.55
N GLU A 60 -7.07 -22.74 5.05
CA GLU A 60 -6.40 -23.66 5.99
C GLU A 60 -5.14 -24.34 5.39
N LYS A 61 -5.02 -24.33 4.07
CA LYS A 61 -3.87 -24.90 3.34
C LYS A 61 -2.85 -23.83 2.97
N GLY A 62 -3.03 -22.58 3.42
CA GLY A 62 -2.16 -21.47 3.11
C GLY A 62 -2.33 -20.92 1.69
N PHE A 63 -3.41 -21.26 0.97
CA PHE A 63 -3.70 -20.70 -0.33
C PHE A 63 -4.48 -19.39 -0.21
N ALA A 64 -4.13 -18.39 -1.02
CA ALA A 64 -4.86 -17.14 -1.11
C ALA A 64 -5.00 -16.65 -2.55
N ASN A 65 -6.21 -16.19 -2.92
CA ASN A 65 -6.40 -15.35 -4.10
C ASN A 65 -6.08 -13.91 -3.70
N ILE A 66 -4.97 -13.40 -4.21
CA ILE A 66 -4.43 -12.09 -3.85
C ILE A 66 -4.60 -11.06 -4.97
N THR A 67 -5.45 -11.31 -5.96
CA THR A 67 -5.70 -10.43 -7.12
C THR A 67 -6.07 -8.99 -6.72
N GLY A 68 -6.78 -8.81 -5.63
CA GLY A 68 -7.16 -7.49 -5.07
C GLY A 68 -6.37 -7.08 -3.82
N ALA A 69 -5.21 -7.69 -3.58
CA ALA A 69 -4.46 -7.54 -2.33
C ALA A 69 -3.30 -6.52 -2.40
N GLN A 70 -3.28 -5.68 -3.45
CA GLN A 70 -2.28 -4.61 -3.55
C GLN A 70 -2.35 -3.68 -2.33
N HIS A 71 -1.18 -3.31 -1.84
CA HIS A 71 -1.06 -2.49 -0.65
C HIS A 71 0.21 -1.64 -0.70
N CYS A 72 0.05 -0.35 -0.38
CA CYS A 72 1.13 0.60 -0.24
C CYS A 72 1.49 0.72 1.24
N ARG A 73 2.77 0.68 1.53
CA ARG A 73 3.36 0.95 2.84
C ARG A 73 4.30 2.15 2.76
N ALA A 74 4.86 2.57 3.87
CA ALA A 74 5.82 3.65 3.93
C ALA A 74 7.06 3.23 4.70
N GLU A 75 8.16 3.90 4.44
CA GLU A 75 9.37 3.83 5.24
C GLU A 75 10.04 5.20 5.33
N PHE A 76 10.77 5.42 6.40
CA PHE A 76 11.53 6.65 6.63
C PHE A 76 12.94 6.34 7.10
N TYR A 77 13.86 7.24 6.82
CA TYR A 77 15.27 7.02 7.13
C TYR A 77 15.66 7.68 8.44
N ILE A 78 16.35 6.91 9.28
CA ILE A 78 16.99 7.41 10.49
C ILE A 78 18.50 7.21 10.36
N ASP A 79 19.24 8.29 10.55
CA ASP A 79 20.69 8.23 10.47
C ASP A 79 21.25 7.24 11.52
N GLY A 80 22.22 6.42 11.09
CA GLY A 80 22.79 5.35 11.90
C GLY A 80 21.92 4.07 12.04
N LEU A 81 20.62 4.11 11.67
CA LEU A 81 19.73 2.94 11.71
C LEU A 81 19.32 2.47 10.29
N GLY A 82 19.15 3.41 9.35
CA GLY A 82 18.70 3.09 8.00
C GLY A 82 17.19 3.31 7.80
N TRP A 83 16.60 2.57 6.86
CA TRP A 83 15.19 2.65 6.54
C TRP A 83 14.32 1.93 7.57
N VAL A 84 13.42 2.67 8.19
CA VAL A 84 12.48 2.19 9.22
C VAL A 84 11.11 2.02 8.61
N PRO A 85 10.51 0.81 8.70
CA PRO A 85 9.19 0.53 8.17
C PRO A 85 8.07 1.26 8.92
N ALA A 86 7.01 1.64 8.20
CA ALA A 86 5.77 2.13 8.78
C ALA A 86 4.56 1.76 7.92
N ASP A 87 3.42 1.48 8.58
CA ASP A 87 2.16 1.21 7.89
C ASP A 87 0.98 1.95 8.54
N PRO A 88 0.85 3.26 8.28
CA PRO A 88 -0.25 4.04 8.85
C PRO A 88 -1.62 3.62 8.28
N ALA A 89 -1.64 3.04 7.09
CA ALA A 89 -2.87 2.62 6.43
C ALA A 89 -3.48 1.37 7.08
N ASP A 90 -2.67 0.39 7.48
CA ASP A 90 -3.19 -0.81 8.14
C ASP A 90 -3.66 -0.52 9.56
N VAL A 91 -3.09 0.43 10.26
CA VAL A 91 -3.67 0.94 11.53
C VAL A 91 -5.11 1.39 11.33
N THR A 92 -5.34 2.23 10.33
CA THR A 92 -6.69 2.74 10.00
C THR A 92 -7.61 1.60 9.55
N LYS A 93 -7.08 0.68 8.75
CA LYS A 93 -7.85 -0.46 8.23
C LYS A 93 -8.32 -1.40 9.34
N VAL A 94 -7.45 -1.76 10.28
CA VAL A 94 -7.81 -2.59 11.45
C VAL A 94 -8.88 -1.90 12.28
N ARG A 95 -8.68 -0.61 12.59
CA ARG A 95 -9.62 0.19 13.36
C ARG A 95 -11.02 0.18 12.74
N LEU A 96 -11.12 0.44 11.45
CA LEU A 96 -12.41 0.50 10.75
C LEU A 96 -13.05 -0.88 10.58
N ALA A 97 -12.28 -1.89 10.22
CA ALA A 97 -12.79 -3.24 9.98
C ALA A 97 -13.30 -3.91 11.25
N GLU A 98 -12.68 -3.65 12.37
CA GLU A 98 -13.06 -4.22 13.66
C GLU A 98 -13.94 -3.26 14.49
N LYS A 99 -14.30 -2.10 13.93
CA LYS A 99 -15.17 -1.09 14.57
C LYS A 99 -14.61 -0.58 15.92
N LEU A 100 -13.31 -0.45 15.99
CA LEU A 100 -12.58 0.02 17.16
C LEU A 100 -12.36 1.54 17.12
N THR A 101 -12.03 2.12 18.26
CA THR A 101 -11.65 3.52 18.44
C THR A 101 -10.14 3.68 18.52
N ASN A 102 -9.65 4.91 18.52
CA ASN A 102 -8.22 5.17 18.70
C ASN A 102 -7.72 4.85 20.12
N GLU A 103 -8.62 4.82 21.11
CA GLU A 103 -8.35 4.58 22.51
C GLU A 103 -8.27 3.09 22.86
N ASP A 104 -8.80 2.23 21.98
CA ASP A 104 -8.77 0.78 22.19
C ASP A 104 -7.33 0.25 22.26
N LYS A 105 -7.06 -0.57 23.27
CA LYS A 105 -5.73 -1.14 23.51
C LYS A 105 -5.19 -1.83 22.26
N LYS A 106 -6.01 -2.61 21.54
CA LYS A 106 -5.59 -3.26 20.30
C LYS A 106 -5.06 -2.25 19.29
N ILE A 107 -5.73 -1.10 19.11
CA ILE A 107 -5.30 -0.08 18.15
C ILE A 107 -4.02 0.61 18.61
N GLN A 108 -3.84 0.84 19.91
CA GLN A 108 -2.58 1.35 20.43
C GLN A 108 -1.42 0.38 20.20
N ASP A 109 -1.64 -0.92 20.40
CA ASP A 109 -0.63 -1.95 20.15
C ASP A 109 -0.31 -2.07 18.63
N VAL A 110 -1.31 -1.99 17.76
CA VAL A 110 -1.17 -1.99 16.30
C VAL A 110 -0.41 -0.75 15.81
N LYS A 111 -0.70 0.44 16.34
CA LYS A 111 0.06 1.67 16.06
C LYS A 111 1.54 1.51 16.41
N LYS A 112 1.81 0.98 17.60
CA LYS A 112 3.18 0.76 18.06
C LYS A 112 3.91 -0.26 17.18
N TYR A 113 3.24 -1.32 16.76
CA TYR A 113 3.81 -2.35 15.90
C TYR A 113 4.14 -1.80 14.51
N PHE A 114 3.18 -1.12 13.86
CA PHE A 114 3.36 -0.60 12.50
C PHE A 114 4.17 0.72 12.43
N PHE A 115 4.66 1.23 13.55
CA PHE A 115 5.64 2.31 13.59
C PHE A 115 7.00 1.74 13.96
N GLY A 116 7.66 1.11 13.00
CA GLY A 116 8.95 0.43 13.15
C GLY A 116 9.00 -0.96 12.53
N SER A 117 7.86 -1.51 12.09
CA SER A 117 7.81 -2.82 11.43
C SER A 117 6.72 -2.93 10.38
N TRP A 118 6.93 -3.88 9.47
CA TRP A 118 5.92 -4.37 8.55
C TRP A 118 5.56 -5.82 8.89
N GLU A 119 4.30 -6.17 8.67
CA GLU A 119 3.91 -7.57 8.73
C GLU A 119 4.46 -8.33 7.52
N MET A 120 4.99 -9.55 7.75
CA MET A 120 5.73 -10.32 6.74
C MET A 120 4.86 -10.93 5.64
N ASN A 121 3.55 -10.81 5.72
CA ASN A 121 2.61 -11.30 4.70
C ASN A 121 2.50 -10.36 3.48
N TRP A 122 3.59 -9.73 3.07
CA TRP A 122 3.61 -8.74 2.01
C TRP A 122 4.95 -8.73 1.26
N ILE A 123 4.89 -8.55 -0.05
CA ILE A 123 6.08 -8.44 -0.93
C ILE A 123 6.11 -7.06 -1.55
N PRO A 124 7.23 -6.32 -1.45
CA PRO A 124 7.43 -5.05 -2.16
C PRO A 124 7.70 -5.28 -3.65
N PHE A 125 7.21 -4.38 -4.48
CA PHE A 125 7.55 -4.31 -5.90
C PHE A 125 8.56 -3.19 -6.17
N ASN A 126 8.22 -1.97 -5.76
CA ASN A 126 9.04 -0.77 -5.99
C ASN A 126 8.60 0.40 -5.10
N SER A 127 9.39 1.48 -5.14
CA SER A 127 9.09 2.76 -4.48
C SER A 127 8.99 3.91 -5.50
N ALA A 128 8.74 3.60 -6.77
CA ALA A 128 8.74 4.59 -7.85
C ALA A 128 7.45 5.42 -7.88
N ARG A 129 7.61 6.71 -8.11
CA ARG A 129 6.54 7.68 -8.34
C ARG A 129 6.90 8.54 -9.55
N ASP A 130 5.90 8.94 -10.32
CA ASP A 130 6.04 9.84 -11.47
C ASP A 130 7.15 9.43 -12.43
N PHE A 131 7.12 8.19 -12.90
CA PHE A 131 8.17 7.59 -13.72
C PHE A 131 7.67 7.13 -15.09
N VAL A 132 8.61 6.83 -15.98
CA VAL A 132 8.34 6.36 -17.34
C VAL A 132 8.88 4.95 -17.52
N LEU A 133 8.03 4.02 -17.93
CA LEU A 133 8.42 2.65 -18.27
C LEU A 133 9.22 2.60 -19.59
N THR A 134 9.96 1.52 -19.78
CA THR A 134 10.62 1.18 -21.04
C THR A 134 10.10 -0.16 -21.53
N PRO A 135 9.49 -0.21 -22.74
CA PRO A 135 9.24 0.92 -23.66
C PRO A 135 8.30 1.97 -23.07
N LYS A 136 8.39 3.21 -23.58
CA LYS A 136 7.61 4.35 -23.10
C LYS A 136 6.12 4.11 -23.31
N PRO A 137 5.29 4.18 -22.29
CA PRO A 137 3.85 3.99 -22.38
C PRO A 137 3.15 5.20 -23.03
N THR A 138 1.91 5.01 -23.49
CA THR A 138 1.07 6.10 -24.05
C THR A 138 0.74 7.13 -22.98
N GLN A 139 0.45 6.67 -21.75
CA GLN A 139 0.21 7.52 -20.58
C GLN A 139 1.46 7.55 -19.72
N TYR A 140 2.08 8.71 -19.60
CA TYR A 140 3.27 8.93 -18.77
C TYR A 140 3.32 10.38 -18.26
N PRO A 141 4.01 10.64 -17.16
CA PRO A 141 4.59 9.68 -16.24
C PRO A 141 3.50 8.86 -15.54
N LEU A 142 3.85 7.63 -15.17
CA LEU A 142 2.97 6.83 -14.32
C LEU A 142 3.09 7.31 -12.87
N ASN A 143 1.95 7.57 -12.24
CA ASN A 143 1.91 8.00 -10.85
C ASN A 143 2.57 6.96 -9.92
N MET A 144 2.25 5.67 -10.13
CA MET A 144 2.82 4.54 -9.39
C MET A 144 2.73 3.26 -10.22
N LEU A 145 3.50 2.23 -9.87
CA LEU A 145 3.38 0.87 -10.40
C LEU A 145 3.09 -0.11 -9.27
N GLY A 146 1.85 -0.13 -8.80
CA GLY A 146 1.34 -1.07 -7.80
C GLY A 146 0.39 -2.13 -8.36
N TYR A 147 0.12 -2.07 -9.69
CA TYR A 147 -0.77 -2.94 -10.45
C TYR A 147 -0.13 -3.33 -11.78
N PRO A 148 -0.58 -4.42 -12.41
CA PRO A 148 -0.17 -4.71 -13.77
C PRO A 148 -0.50 -3.55 -14.70
N TYR A 149 0.40 -3.22 -15.60
CA TYR A 149 0.18 -2.22 -16.64
C TYR A 149 0.16 -2.89 -18.00
N ALA A 150 -0.80 -2.55 -18.85
CA ALA A 150 -0.91 -3.05 -20.21
C ALA A 150 -1.51 -2.02 -21.15
N GLU A 151 -1.06 -2.06 -22.40
CA GLU A 151 -1.62 -1.31 -23.51
C GLU A 151 -1.92 -2.25 -24.68
N VAL A 152 -2.96 -1.94 -25.44
CA VAL A 152 -3.27 -2.60 -26.69
C VAL A 152 -3.38 -1.52 -27.77
N GLY A 153 -2.39 -1.46 -28.64
CA GLY A 153 -2.19 -0.27 -29.49
C GLY A 153 -1.85 0.94 -28.63
N GLU A 154 -2.62 2.01 -28.75
CA GLU A 154 -2.48 3.24 -27.96
C GLU A 154 -3.45 3.31 -26.77
N ASP A 155 -4.20 2.22 -26.52
CA ASP A 155 -5.25 2.17 -25.51
C ASP A 155 -4.70 1.54 -24.21
N ALA A 156 -4.41 2.38 -23.21
CA ALA A 156 -3.99 1.91 -21.88
C ALA A 156 -5.17 1.22 -21.16
N LYS A 157 -4.95 0.01 -20.71
CA LYS A 157 -5.96 -0.80 -20.03
C LYS A 157 -6.09 -0.43 -18.57
N ASP A 158 -7.31 -0.13 -18.16
CA ASP A 158 -7.62 0.21 -16.79
C ASP A 158 -7.77 -1.05 -15.94
N TYR A 159 -6.79 -1.32 -15.08
CA TYR A 159 -6.78 -2.47 -14.17
C TYR A 159 -7.87 -2.43 -13.08
N TYR A 160 -8.57 -1.30 -12.92
CA TYR A 160 -9.76 -1.20 -12.08
C TYR A 160 -11.05 -1.63 -12.79
N LYS A 161 -11.00 -1.92 -14.10
CA LYS A 161 -12.13 -2.42 -14.87
C LYS A 161 -11.97 -3.91 -15.20
N PRO A 162 -12.44 -4.82 -14.34
CA PRO A 162 -12.19 -6.26 -14.49
C PRO A 162 -12.62 -6.88 -15.81
N LYS A 163 -13.60 -6.26 -16.51
CA LYS A 163 -14.08 -6.73 -17.81
C LYS A 163 -13.16 -6.35 -18.98
N SER A 164 -12.40 -5.27 -18.83
CA SER A 164 -11.48 -4.75 -19.86
C SER A 164 -10.03 -5.14 -19.63
N PHE A 165 -9.68 -5.49 -18.40
CA PHE A 165 -8.34 -5.89 -18.02
C PHE A 165 -8.39 -6.97 -16.93
N VAL A 166 -8.29 -8.23 -17.34
CA VAL A 166 -8.37 -9.39 -16.44
C VAL A 166 -6.98 -9.91 -16.12
N TYR A 167 -6.68 -10.04 -14.85
CA TYR A 167 -5.50 -10.72 -14.35
C TYR A 167 -5.84 -11.46 -13.05
N THR A 168 -5.02 -12.43 -12.66
CA THR A 168 -5.18 -13.18 -11.42
C THR A 168 -3.83 -13.36 -10.75
N TYR A 169 -3.80 -13.08 -9.45
CA TYR A 169 -2.67 -13.40 -8.57
C TYR A 169 -3.12 -14.38 -7.50
N THR A 170 -2.30 -15.38 -7.29
CA THR A 170 -2.48 -16.34 -6.20
C THR A 170 -1.17 -16.51 -5.45
N SER A 171 -1.27 -16.92 -4.20
CA SER A 171 -0.12 -17.30 -3.39
C SER A 171 -0.41 -18.63 -2.70
N GLN A 172 0.65 -19.38 -2.43
CA GLN A 172 0.61 -20.63 -1.68
C GLN A 172 1.73 -20.63 -0.65
N GLU A 173 1.38 -20.85 0.61
CA GLU A 173 2.38 -21.06 1.65
C GLU A 173 3.07 -22.41 1.42
N ILE A 174 4.40 -22.41 1.46
CA ILE A 174 5.21 -23.62 1.39
C ILE A 174 5.61 -23.98 2.82
N ILE A 175 5.13 -25.11 3.30
CA ILE A 175 5.43 -25.65 4.63
C ILE A 175 6.63 -26.58 4.55
#